data_1c1fc5ff7d2b79524ac9c2a24a65906a
#
_entry.id   1c1fc5ff7d2b79524ac9c2a24a65906a
#
_cell.length_a   1.000
_cell.length_b   1.000
_cell.length_c   1.000
_cell.angle_alpha   90.00
_cell.angle_beta   90.00
_cell.angle_gamma   90.00
#
_symmetry.space_group_name_H-M   'P 1'
#
loop_
_entity.id
_entity.type
_entity.pdbx_description
1 polymer ?
#
loop_
_entity_poly.entity_id
_entity_poly.type
_entity_poly.pdbx_seq_one_letter_code
_entity_poly.pdbx_strand_id
1 'polypeptide(L)'
;MASFNEVDGIPATASKWLMTDVLRNQWGFQGFVVTDYTGIYEMIDHGIGDLQTVAARAVNAGVDMDMVSDAFVGTLKQSVQEGKVSMQTIDTACRLILEAKYKLGLFANPYKYCDLKRPARDIFTLEHRAVARRIAGESFVLLKNEPSTDRAGSNPSGSTVQPVLPLKMQGNIAVIGPLADTRTNMPGTWSVAAILDKSPSLIEGLKEMTVGKATISYAKGSNLTSDAAYEERATLFGRSLHRDARTDAQLLQEALTVAQKADVIVAALGESSEMSGESSSRTSLNIPDVQRTLLKELLKTGKPVVLVLFTGRPLTLEWEQAHVPAILNVWFGGSEAAYAIGDVLFGAINPSGKLTMTFPKNVGQIPLYYAHKNTGRPLHEGKWFEKFRSNYLDVDNEPLYPFGYGLSYTTFNYGDITLDRTSMPMDGSLTAKVILTNTGSRDGAEVVQLYIRDKVCLLYTSPSPRD
;
A
#
# COMPACT_ATOMS: atom_id res chain seq x y z
N MET A 1 -1.06 -14.09 16.91
CA MET A 1 -2.41 -13.47 17.07
C MET A 1 -3.39 -14.20 16.15
N ALA A 2 -4.57 -14.61 16.66
CA ALA A 2 -5.60 -15.23 15.86
C ALA A 2 -6.37 -14.15 15.09
N SER A 3 -6.70 -14.42 13.82
CA SER A 3 -7.40 -13.47 12.94
C SER A 3 -8.92 -13.60 13.05
N PHE A 4 -9.65 -12.61 12.56
CA PHE A 4 -11.12 -12.60 12.54
C PHE A 4 -11.73 -13.49 11.47
N ASN A 5 -11.04 -13.71 10.37
CA ASN A 5 -11.57 -14.43 9.22
C ASN A 5 -11.84 -15.91 9.53
N GLU A 6 -12.69 -16.50 8.73
CA GLU A 6 -12.96 -17.94 8.77
C GLU A 6 -12.16 -18.72 7.72
N VAL A 7 -11.90 -19.98 8.02
CA VAL A 7 -11.35 -20.96 7.09
C VAL A 7 -12.29 -22.16 7.08
N ASP A 8 -12.77 -22.52 5.91
CA ASP A 8 -13.78 -23.59 5.73
C ASP A 8 -15.03 -23.42 6.63
N GLY A 9 -15.51 -22.18 6.76
CA GLY A 9 -16.68 -21.86 7.58
C GLY A 9 -16.46 -21.86 9.09
N ILE A 10 -15.22 -21.95 9.55
CA ILE A 10 -14.87 -21.91 10.98
C ILE A 10 -14.02 -20.67 11.24
N PRO A 11 -14.42 -19.75 12.14
CA PRO A 11 -13.58 -18.62 12.55
C PRO A 11 -12.21 -19.09 13.02
N ALA A 12 -11.14 -18.44 12.57
CA ALA A 12 -9.76 -18.82 12.92
C ALA A 12 -9.58 -18.96 14.44
N THR A 13 -10.18 -18.05 15.21
CA THR A 13 -10.16 -18.06 16.69
C THR A 13 -10.81 -19.33 17.29
N ALA A 14 -11.75 -19.98 16.59
CA ALA A 14 -12.40 -21.25 17.03
C ALA A 14 -11.79 -22.49 16.37
N SER A 15 -10.83 -22.32 15.48
CA SER A 15 -10.30 -23.41 14.67
C SER A 15 -9.19 -24.18 15.38
N LYS A 16 -9.54 -25.33 15.94
CA LYS A 16 -8.55 -26.26 16.53
C LYS A 16 -7.53 -26.72 15.49
N TRP A 17 -7.98 -26.93 14.25
CA TRP A 17 -7.09 -27.31 13.15
C TRP A 17 -5.98 -26.26 12.96
N LEU A 18 -6.33 -24.97 12.86
CA LEU A 18 -5.31 -23.90 12.72
C LEU A 18 -4.44 -23.75 13.98
N MET A 19 -5.08 -23.60 15.14
CA MET A 19 -4.37 -23.18 16.38
C MET A 19 -3.61 -24.31 17.05
N THR A 20 -4.09 -25.55 16.90
CA THR A 20 -3.45 -26.71 17.54
C THR A 20 -2.75 -27.58 16.49
N ASP A 21 -3.48 -28.08 15.50
CA ASP A 21 -2.92 -29.13 14.64
C ASP A 21 -1.85 -28.58 13.69
N VAL A 22 -2.10 -27.43 13.05
CA VAL A 22 -1.10 -26.79 12.17
C VAL A 22 -0.07 -26.04 13.01
N LEU A 23 -0.49 -25.02 13.77
CA LEU A 23 0.44 -24.09 14.42
C LEU A 23 1.32 -24.81 15.46
N ARG A 24 0.73 -25.62 16.36
CA ARG A 24 1.48 -26.24 17.45
C ARG A 24 2.08 -27.58 17.06
N ASN A 25 1.29 -28.47 16.43
CA ASN A 25 1.76 -29.83 16.18
C ASN A 25 2.65 -29.94 14.93
N GLN A 26 2.27 -29.28 13.80
CA GLN A 26 3.06 -29.35 12.57
C GLN A 26 4.23 -28.38 12.58
N TRP A 27 3.99 -27.12 13.00
CA TRP A 27 5.04 -26.06 12.97
C TRP A 27 5.84 -25.97 14.28
N GLY A 28 5.43 -26.67 15.34
CA GLY A 28 6.15 -26.73 16.60
C GLY A 28 6.14 -25.42 17.41
N PHE A 29 5.13 -24.57 17.24
CA PHE A 29 5.04 -23.30 17.95
C PHE A 29 4.86 -23.50 19.45
N GLN A 30 5.76 -22.92 20.25
CA GLN A 30 5.85 -23.07 21.70
C GLN A 30 5.34 -21.86 22.49
N GLY A 31 4.92 -20.80 21.83
CA GLY A 31 4.43 -19.58 22.46
C GLY A 31 2.93 -19.63 22.81
N PHE A 32 2.41 -18.53 23.36
CA PHE A 32 0.98 -18.35 23.57
C PHE A 32 0.30 -17.70 22.33
N VAL A 33 -0.97 -18.01 22.14
CA VAL A 33 -1.82 -17.39 21.12
C VAL A 33 -2.77 -16.40 21.79
N VAL A 34 -2.76 -15.16 21.32
CA VAL A 34 -3.71 -14.12 21.72
C VAL A 34 -4.71 -13.88 20.59
N THR A 35 -5.95 -13.50 20.91
CA THR A 35 -6.92 -13.05 19.89
C THR A 35 -6.56 -11.68 19.35
N ASP A 36 -7.21 -11.27 18.29
CA ASP A 36 -7.33 -9.85 17.96
C ASP A 36 -8.36 -9.18 18.88
N TYR A 37 -8.53 -7.87 18.75
CA TYR A 37 -9.43 -7.06 19.58
C TYR A 37 -10.86 -7.56 19.48
N THR A 38 -11.49 -7.94 20.59
CA THR A 38 -12.83 -8.53 20.63
C THR A 38 -13.04 -9.85 19.86
N GLY A 39 -11.97 -10.50 19.39
CA GLY A 39 -12.07 -11.65 18.48
C GLY A 39 -12.82 -12.88 18.99
N ILE A 40 -13.00 -13.03 20.32
CA ILE A 40 -13.88 -14.07 20.88
C ILE A 40 -15.34 -13.62 20.82
N TYR A 41 -15.61 -12.37 21.18
CA TYR A 41 -16.96 -11.82 21.19
C TYR A 41 -17.59 -11.85 19.80
N GLU A 42 -16.84 -11.50 18.77
CA GLU A 42 -17.33 -11.46 17.39
C GLU A 42 -17.76 -12.82 16.85
N MET A 43 -17.28 -13.91 17.42
CA MET A 43 -17.76 -15.25 17.05
C MET A 43 -19.26 -15.50 17.37
N ILE A 44 -19.87 -14.66 18.18
CA ILE A 44 -21.33 -14.71 18.44
C ILE A 44 -22.07 -14.35 17.15
N ASP A 45 -21.61 -13.34 16.43
CA ASP A 45 -22.20 -12.88 15.17
C ASP A 45 -22.01 -13.90 14.03
N HIS A 46 -20.98 -14.76 14.12
CA HIS A 46 -20.82 -15.93 13.27
C HIS A 46 -21.84 -17.05 13.56
N GLY A 47 -22.71 -16.89 14.57
CA GLY A 47 -23.70 -17.89 14.94
C GLY A 47 -23.15 -19.10 15.70
N ILE A 48 -21.95 -19.02 16.27
CA ILE A 48 -21.30 -20.12 16.99
C ILE A 48 -22.02 -20.43 18.31
N GLY A 49 -22.54 -19.41 18.99
CA GLY A 49 -23.27 -19.55 20.24
C GLY A 49 -23.17 -18.31 21.12
N ASP A 50 -23.52 -18.44 22.39
CA ASP A 50 -23.39 -17.38 23.39
C ASP A 50 -21.93 -17.18 23.83
N LEU A 51 -21.70 -16.14 24.64
CA LEU A 51 -20.34 -15.77 25.10
C LEU A 51 -19.61 -16.92 25.78
N GLN A 52 -20.30 -17.74 26.58
CA GLN A 52 -19.71 -18.90 27.22
C GLN A 52 -19.28 -19.96 26.20
N THR A 53 -20.11 -20.22 25.21
CA THR A 53 -19.84 -21.20 24.16
C THR A 53 -18.64 -20.78 23.29
N VAL A 54 -18.58 -19.52 22.86
CA VAL A 54 -17.47 -19.04 22.02
C VAL A 54 -16.16 -18.99 22.81
N ALA A 55 -16.19 -18.61 24.10
CA ALA A 55 -15.01 -18.63 24.97
C ALA A 55 -14.48 -20.06 25.16
N ALA A 56 -15.36 -21.02 25.43
CA ALA A 56 -14.96 -22.44 25.56
C ALA A 56 -14.38 -22.99 24.26
N ARG A 57 -14.94 -22.63 23.10
CA ARG A 57 -14.40 -23.05 21.80
C ARG A 57 -13.02 -22.46 21.55
N ALA A 58 -12.81 -21.17 21.81
CA ALA A 58 -11.54 -20.52 21.60
C ALA A 58 -10.41 -21.13 22.43
N VAL A 59 -10.61 -21.31 23.76
CA VAL A 59 -9.59 -21.91 24.63
C VAL A 59 -9.31 -23.35 24.29
N ASN A 60 -10.34 -24.14 23.92
CA ASN A 60 -10.16 -25.52 23.48
C ASN A 60 -9.52 -25.64 22.10
N ALA A 61 -9.61 -24.61 21.27
CA ALA A 61 -8.90 -24.55 20.01
C ALA A 61 -7.40 -24.27 20.16
N GLY A 62 -6.96 -23.72 21.30
CA GLY A 62 -5.56 -23.40 21.58
C GLY A 62 -5.27 -21.91 21.66
N VAL A 63 -6.29 -21.07 21.82
CA VAL A 63 -6.16 -19.65 22.14
C VAL A 63 -5.93 -19.52 23.65
N ASP A 64 -4.86 -18.84 24.04
CA ASP A 64 -4.43 -18.77 25.44
C ASP A 64 -4.79 -17.44 26.11
N MET A 65 -4.99 -16.40 25.34
CA MET A 65 -5.24 -15.04 25.85
C MET A 65 -6.35 -14.35 25.05
N ASP A 66 -7.32 -13.80 25.76
CA ASP A 66 -8.43 -13.02 25.24
C ASP A 66 -8.08 -11.53 25.23
N MET A 67 -8.23 -10.88 24.08
CA MET A 67 -8.03 -9.43 23.97
C MET A 67 -9.38 -8.71 24.02
N VAL A 68 -9.66 -8.07 25.17
CA VAL A 68 -10.78 -7.13 25.40
C VAL A 68 -12.19 -7.72 25.44
N SER A 69 -12.41 -8.95 25.01
CA SER A 69 -13.78 -9.54 25.03
C SER A 69 -14.34 -9.80 26.43
N ASP A 70 -13.51 -9.86 27.48
CA ASP A 70 -13.86 -10.31 28.83
C ASP A 70 -14.47 -11.73 28.88
N ALA A 71 -14.41 -12.45 27.79
CA ALA A 71 -15.05 -13.76 27.61
C ALA A 71 -14.41 -14.82 28.52
N PHE A 72 -13.08 -14.85 28.59
CA PHE A 72 -12.38 -15.83 29.43
C PHE A 72 -12.60 -15.54 30.91
N VAL A 73 -12.48 -14.30 31.34
CA VAL A 73 -12.67 -13.91 32.76
C VAL A 73 -14.11 -14.12 33.19
N GLY A 74 -15.06 -13.78 32.33
CA GLY A 74 -16.47 -13.87 32.65
C GLY A 74 -17.08 -15.27 32.65
N THR A 75 -16.54 -16.21 31.85
CA THR A 75 -17.26 -17.46 31.56
C THR A 75 -16.48 -18.77 31.82
N LEU A 76 -15.14 -18.76 31.79
CA LEU A 76 -14.38 -20.01 31.87
C LEU A 76 -14.53 -20.75 33.19
N LYS A 77 -14.74 -20.04 34.32
CA LYS A 77 -15.02 -20.68 35.60
C LYS A 77 -16.26 -21.58 35.52
N GLN A 78 -17.35 -21.06 34.96
CA GLN A 78 -18.58 -21.83 34.76
C GLN A 78 -18.36 -22.96 33.74
N SER A 79 -17.64 -22.69 32.65
CA SER A 79 -17.33 -23.71 31.63
C SER A 79 -16.56 -24.89 32.20
N VAL A 80 -15.66 -24.67 33.15
CA VAL A 80 -14.96 -25.75 33.87
C VAL A 80 -15.91 -26.53 34.76
N GLN A 81 -16.78 -25.84 35.51
CA GLN A 81 -17.78 -26.49 36.38
C GLN A 81 -18.75 -27.37 35.59
N GLU A 82 -19.10 -26.96 34.38
CA GLU A 82 -19.98 -27.69 33.47
C GLU A 82 -19.25 -28.74 32.61
N GLY A 83 -17.93 -28.87 32.76
CA GLY A 83 -17.13 -29.82 31.98
C GLY A 83 -16.91 -29.47 30.52
N LYS A 84 -17.23 -28.23 30.10
CA LYS A 84 -16.99 -27.74 28.74
C LYS A 84 -15.53 -27.46 28.45
N VAL A 85 -14.74 -27.12 29.47
CA VAL A 85 -13.32 -26.84 29.43
C VAL A 85 -12.62 -27.59 30.55
N SER A 86 -11.48 -28.22 30.29
CA SER A 86 -10.70 -28.88 31.32
C SER A 86 -9.82 -27.90 32.10
N MET A 87 -9.56 -28.16 33.37
CA MET A 87 -8.55 -27.41 34.15
C MET A 87 -7.17 -27.47 33.49
N GLN A 88 -6.80 -28.60 32.90
CA GLN A 88 -5.52 -28.75 32.19
C GLN A 88 -5.41 -27.77 31.02
N THR A 89 -6.49 -27.47 30.29
CA THR A 89 -6.52 -26.46 29.22
C THR A 89 -6.22 -25.09 29.78
N ILE A 90 -6.87 -24.72 30.89
CA ILE A 90 -6.63 -23.44 31.59
C ILE A 90 -5.18 -23.33 32.08
N ASP A 91 -4.69 -24.36 32.73
CA ASP A 91 -3.31 -24.41 33.25
C ASP A 91 -2.28 -24.28 32.14
N THR A 92 -2.54 -24.89 30.99
CA THR A 92 -1.68 -24.79 29.81
C THR A 92 -1.63 -23.36 29.27
N ALA A 93 -2.78 -22.74 29.08
CA ALA A 93 -2.87 -21.34 28.61
C ALA A 93 -2.16 -20.38 29.59
N CYS A 94 -2.46 -20.51 30.88
CA CYS A 94 -1.84 -19.72 31.92
C CYS A 94 -0.32 -19.88 31.93
N ARG A 95 0.19 -21.12 31.89
CA ARG A 95 1.61 -21.43 31.87
C ARG A 95 2.34 -20.79 30.72
N LEU A 96 1.79 -20.84 29.49
CA LEU A 96 2.43 -20.24 28.32
C LEU A 96 2.61 -18.72 28.48
N ILE A 97 1.62 -18.04 29.06
CA ILE A 97 1.73 -16.60 29.36
C ILE A 97 2.77 -16.35 30.46
N LEU A 98 2.77 -17.17 31.51
CA LEU A 98 3.75 -17.04 32.58
C LEU A 98 5.18 -17.34 32.12
N GLU A 99 5.36 -18.32 31.23
CA GLU A 99 6.65 -18.60 30.58
C GLU A 99 7.17 -17.42 29.78
N ALA A 100 6.30 -16.74 29.02
CA ALA A 100 6.69 -15.52 28.30
C ALA A 100 7.16 -14.42 29.26
N LYS A 101 6.44 -14.19 30.36
CA LYS A 101 6.85 -13.24 31.41
C LYS A 101 8.17 -13.63 32.07
N TYR A 102 8.36 -14.91 32.29
CA TYR A 102 9.61 -15.43 32.87
C TYR A 102 10.81 -15.24 31.95
N LYS A 103 10.66 -15.61 30.65
CA LYS A 103 11.70 -15.43 29.63
C LYS A 103 12.08 -13.95 29.44
N LEU A 104 11.13 -13.05 29.60
CA LEU A 104 11.35 -11.61 29.58
C LEU A 104 12.02 -11.09 30.87
N GLY A 105 12.11 -11.91 31.94
CA GLY A 105 12.70 -11.53 33.22
C GLY A 105 11.82 -10.63 34.08
N LEU A 106 10.51 -10.58 33.83
CA LEU A 106 9.57 -9.67 34.49
C LEU A 106 9.29 -10.07 35.93
N PHE A 107 9.50 -11.34 36.32
CA PHE A 107 9.40 -11.77 37.73
C PHE A 107 10.55 -11.25 38.55
N ALA A 108 11.76 -11.17 38.00
CA ALA A 108 12.91 -10.62 38.67
C ALA A 108 12.88 -9.09 38.75
N ASN A 109 12.42 -8.46 37.66
CA ASN A 109 12.31 -7.01 37.60
C ASN A 109 11.18 -6.62 36.62
N PRO A 110 9.95 -6.30 37.10
CA PRO A 110 8.83 -5.93 36.26
C PRO A 110 9.06 -4.64 35.49
N TYR A 111 9.99 -3.78 35.95
CA TYR A 111 10.34 -2.51 35.30
C TYR A 111 11.59 -2.58 34.42
N LYS A 112 12.09 -3.79 34.14
CA LYS A 112 13.33 -4.00 33.36
C LYS A 112 13.35 -3.21 32.03
N TYR A 113 12.22 -3.06 31.38
CA TYR A 113 12.09 -2.37 30.09
C TYR A 113 11.57 -0.93 30.20
N CYS A 114 11.33 -0.45 31.44
CA CYS A 114 10.84 0.90 31.69
C CYS A 114 12.02 1.86 31.83
N ASP A 115 12.35 2.56 30.75
CA ASP A 115 13.36 3.62 30.75
C ASP A 115 12.70 4.90 30.23
N LEU A 116 12.38 5.83 31.14
CA LEU A 116 11.71 7.09 30.80
C LEU A 116 12.56 8.01 29.91
N LYS A 117 13.86 7.78 29.81
CA LYS A 117 14.76 8.54 28.95
C LYS A 117 14.86 7.96 27.54
N ARG A 118 14.43 6.70 27.35
CA ARG A 118 14.51 5.99 26.08
C ARG A 118 13.79 6.73 24.93
N PRO A 119 12.56 7.24 25.10
CA PRO A 119 11.89 7.94 24.02
C PRO A 119 12.68 9.12 23.47
N ALA A 120 13.29 9.93 24.34
CA ALA A 120 14.10 11.06 23.91
C ALA A 120 15.41 10.67 23.22
N ARG A 121 15.96 9.49 23.57
CA ARG A 121 17.21 8.98 23.01
C ARG A 121 16.99 8.20 21.70
N ASP A 122 15.94 7.39 21.65
CA ASP A 122 15.79 6.34 20.64
C ASP A 122 14.67 6.61 19.62
N ILE A 123 13.73 7.53 19.91
CA ILE A 123 12.60 7.83 19.01
C ILE A 123 12.89 9.10 18.22
N PHE A 124 12.66 9.05 16.90
CA PHE A 124 12.78 10.19 16.00
C PHE A 124 14.21 10.78 15.91
N THR A 125 15.22 9.95 16.06
CA THR A 125 16.63 10.36 15.89
C THR A 125 16.88 10.80 14.44
N LEU A 126 17.92 11.58 14.19
CA LEU A 126 18.31 11.97 12.84
C LEU A 126 18.59 10.77 11.94
N GLU A 127 19.19 9.71 12.51
CA GLU A 127 19.46 8.46 11.81
C GLU A 127 18.14 7.76 11.41
N HIS A 128 17.19 7.60 12.33
CA HIS A 128 15.90 7.01 12.04
C HIS A 128 15.12 7.81 10.98
N ARG A 129 15.15 9.13 11.06
CA ARG A 129 14.55 10.00 10.05
C ARG A 129 15.19 9.83 8.67
N ALA A 130 16.52 9.78 8.61
CA ALA A 130 17.24 9.56 7.35
C ALA A 130 16.88 8.20 6.72
N VAL A 131 16.80 7.14 7.54
CA VAL A 131 16.35 5.80 7.10
C VAL A 131 14.91 5.83 6.62
N ALA A 132 13.99 6.45 7.37
CA ALA A 132 12.57 6.58 6.99
C ALA A 132 12.40 7.33 5.66
N ARG A 133 13.12 8.44 5.46
CA ARG A 133 13.13 9.20 4.21
C ARG A 133 13.63 8.39 3.02
N ARG A 134 14.72 7.64 3.22
CA ARG A 134 15.29 6.77 2.19
C ARG A 134 14.31 5.65 1.82
N ILE A 135 13.77 4.93 2.80
CA ILE A 135 12.79 3.85 2.55
C ILE A 135 11.55 4.37 1.83
N ALA A 136 11.02 5.53 2.25
CA ALA A 136 9.90 6.16 1.56
C ALA A 136 10.22 6.42 0.09
N GLY A 137 11.36 7.06 -0.21
CA GLY A 137 11.77 7.34 -1.58
C GLY A 137 11.99 6.10 -2.44
N GLU A 138 12.57 5.04 -1.86
CA GLU A 138 12.76 3.74 -2.53
C GLU A 138 11.44 2.98 -2.76
N SER A 139 10.40 3.26 -1.97
CA SER A 139 9.08 2.62 -2.12
C SER A 139 8.19 3.29 -3.17
N PHE A 140 8.46 4.53 -3.54
CA PHE A 140 7.67 5.25 -4.52
C PHE A 140 7.84 4.67 -5.92
N VAL A 141 6.74 4.61 -6.69
CA VAL A 141 6.74 4.00 -8.00
C VAL A 141 6.45 5.05 -9.07
N LEU A 142 7.39 5.24 -9.98
CA LEU A 142 7.20 6.08 -11.15
C LEU A 142 6.39 5.30 -12.18
N LEU A 143 5.11 5.65 -12.34
CA LEU A 143 4.19 4.94 -13.25
C LEU A 143 4.27 5.48 -14.68
N LYS A 144 4.55 6.77 -14.85
CA LYS A 144 4.66 7.42 -16.16
C LYS A 144 5.61 8.61 -16.10
N ASN A 145 6.39 8.83 -17.14
CA ASN A 145 7.25 10.01 -17.27
C ASN A 145 7.55 10.31 -18.73
N GLU A 146 6.67 11.05 -19.34
CA GLU A 146 6.75 11.46 -20.73
C GLU A 146 6.96 12.98 -20.85
N PRO A 147 7.36 13.48 -22.01
CA PRO A 147 7.37 14.90 -22.28
C PRO A 147 5.96 15.50 -22.23
N SER A 148 5.82 16.76 -21.82
CA SER A 148 4.56 17.49 -21.97
C SER A 148 4.29 17.78 -23.44
N THR A 149 3.08 17.45 -23.92
CA THR A 149 2.70 17.56 -25.34
C THR A 149 2.78 18.96 -25.91
N ASP A 150 2.60 19.99 -25.10
CA ASP A 150 2.61 21.38 -25.57
C ASP A 150 4.02 21.91 -25.89
N ARG A 151 5.07 21.23 -25.42
CA ARG A 151 6.45 21.51 -25.84
C ARG A 151 6.84 20.77 -27.13
N ALA A 152 6.10 19.73 -27.51
CA ALA A 152 6.39 18.97 -28.74
C ALA A 152 6.07 19.75 -30.04
N GLY A 153 5.13 20.72 -29.97
CA GLY A 153 4.73 21.54 -31.13
C GLY A 153 5.61 22.76 -31.41
N SER A 154 6.51 23.11 -30.50
CA SER A 154 7.33 24.34 -30.59
C SER A 154 8.84 24.12 -30.72
N ASN A 155 9.28 22.96 -31.16
CA ASN A 155 10.69 22.66 -31.27
C ASN A 155 11.21 22.87 -32.72
N PRO A 156 11.82 24.06 -33.03
CA PRO A 156 12.30 24.33 -34.38
C PRO A 156 13.64 23.68 -34.73
N SER A 157 14.25 22.93 -33.88
CA SER A 157 15.54 22.32 -34.17
C SER A 157 15.83 21.11 -33.27
N GLY A 158 15.54 19.92 -33.70
CA GLY A 158 16.26 18.66 -33.38
C GLY A 158 16.60 18.31 -31.94
N SER A 159 16.16 19.06 -30.94
CA SER A 159 16.42 18.74 -29.53
C SER A 159 15.43 17.66 -29.04
N THR A 160 15.95 16.64 -28.43
CA THR A 160 15.16 15.59 -27.79
C THR A 160 14.26 16.19 -26.72
N VAL A 161 12.94 16.03 -26.88
CA VAL A 161 11.97 16.48 -25.88
C VAL A 161 12.18 15.66 -24.60
N GLN A 162 12.52 16.34 -23.51
CA GLN A 162 12.86 15.68 -22.25
C GLN A 162 11.59 15.31 -21.46
N PRO A 163 11.58 14.18 -20.74
CA PRO A 163 10.54 13.87 -19.77
C PRO A 163 10.32 14.99 -18.74
N VAL A 164 9.13 15.04 -18.14
CA VAL A 164 8.79 16.07 -17.15
C VAL A 164 9.62 15.94 -15.87
N LEU A 165 9.80 14.71 -15.41
CA LEU A 165 10.62 14.41 -14.21
C LEU A 165 12.05 13.97 -14.59
N PRO A 166 13.05 14.29 -13.78
CA PRO A 166 12.99 15.10 -12.57
C PRO A 166 12.83 16.60 -12.86
N LEU A 167 12.11 17.29 -11.96
CA LEU A 167 11.94 18.75 -12.03
C LEU A 167 13.24 19.48 -11.75
N LYS A 168 13.36 20.65 -12.35
CA LYS A 168 14.42 21.59 -11.93
C LYS A 168 13.95 22.36 -10.70
N MET A 169 14.83 22.50 -9.72
CA MET A 169 14.56 23.26 -8.51
C MET A 169 14.73 24.77 -8.80
N GLN A 170 13.81 25.32 -9.60
CA GLN A 170 13.82 26.73 -10.05
C GLN A 170 12.43 27.20 -10.46
N GLY A 171 12.23 28.52 -10.56
CA GLY A 171 10.97 29.11 -11.02
C GLY A 171 9.83 28.98 -10.02
N ASN A 172 8.61 28.97 -10.52
CA ASN A 172 7.40 28.84 -9.71
C ASN A 172 6.76 27.47 -9.91
N ILE A 173 6.71 26.69 -8.84
CA ILE A 173 6.10 25.34 -8.79
C ILE A 173 4.76 25.48 -8.06
N ALA A 174 3.65 25.23 -8.75
CA ALA A 174 2.33 25.19 -8.13
C ALA A 174 2.06 23.79 -7.59
N VAL A 175 1.84 23.67 -6.30
CA VAL A 175 1.39 22.43 -5.65
C VAL A 175 -0.09 22.55 -5.38
N ILE A 176 -0.89 21.72 -6.06
CA ILE A 176 -2.36 21.84 -6.09
C ILE A 176 -2.99 20.52 -5.73
N GLY A 177 -3.97 20.55 -4.86
CA GLY A 177 -4.76 19.36 -4.49
C GLY A 177 -5.11 19.31 -3.01
N PRO A 178 -6.16 18.56 -2.64
CA PRO A 178 -6.63 18.43 -1.25
C PRO A 178 -5.63 17.69 -0.36
N LEU A 179 -4.71 16.94 -0.94
CA LEU A 179 -3.71 16.14 -0.22
C LEU A 179 -2.34 16.84 -0.09
N ALA A 180 -2.22 18.05 -0.64
CA ALA A 180 -0.96 18.79 -0.64
C ALA A 180 -0.60 19.38 0.72
N ASP A 181 -1.60 19.90 1.45
CA ASP A 181 -1.40 20.56 2.73
C ASP A 181 -2.11 19.81 3.87
N THR A 182 -1.64 18.61 4.13
CA THR A 182 -2.14 17.80 5.24
C THR A 182 -1.02 16.98 5.87
N ARG A 183 -0.82 17.15 7.18
CA ARG A 183 0.11 16.35 7.98
C ARG A 183 -0.47 14.99 8.34
N THR A 184 -1.80 14.92 8.50
CA THR A 184 -2.51 13.73 8.97
C THR A 184 -2.52 12.60 7.96
N ASN A 185 -2.41 12.93 6.67
CA ASN A 185 -2.44 11.95 5.59
C ASN A 185 -1.09 11.24 5.36
N MET A 186 0.02 11.92 5.65
CA MET A 186 1.37 11.42 5.32
C MET A 186 1.74 10.08 5.97
N PRO A 187 1.45 9.85 7.27
CA PRO A 187 1.83 8.61 7.93
C PRO A 187 1.03 7.37 7.51
N GLY A 188 -0.11 7.54 6.84
CA GLY A 188 -1.01 6.44 6.51
C GLY A 188 -1.90 6.01 7.69
N THR A 189 -2.76 5.00 7.47
CA THR A 189 -3.79 4.59 8.42
C THR A 189 -3.24 3.93 9.66
N TRP A 190 -2.34 2.98 9.51
CA TRP A 190 -1.81 2.13 10.60
C TRP A 190 -0.68 2.79 11.42
N SER A 191 -0.72 4.09 11.55
CA SER A 191 0.28 4.88 12.26
C SER A 191 -0.29 5.47 13.56
N VAL A 192 -0.86 4.62 14.41
CA VAL A 192 -1.57 5.01 15.64
C VAL A 192 -0.74 5.90 16.57
N ALA A 193 0.55 5.63 16.69
CA ALA A 193 1.49 6.39 17.51
C ALA A 193 2.24 7.48 16.75
N ALA A 194 1.81 7.86 15.54
CA ALA A 194 2.47 8.91 14.77
C ALA A 194 2.39 10.27 15.47
N ILE A 195 3.50 10.97 15.47
CA ILE A 195 3.58 12.35 15.96
C ILE A 195 3.35 13.27 14.76
N LEU A 196 2.09 13.66 14.55
CA LEU A 196 1.68 14.41 13.36
C LEU A 196 2.41 15.74 13.18
N ASP A 197 2.73 16.41 14.28
CA ASP A 197 3.52 17.66 14.23
C ASP A 197 4.94 17.48 13.69
N LYS A 198 5.43 16.25 13.68
CA LYS A 198 6.73 15.89 13.11
C LYS A 198 6.65 15.31 11.71
N SER A 199 5.46 15.28 11.12
CA SER A 199 5.21 14.79 9.77
C SER A 199 4.76 15.96 8.89
N PRO A 200 5.68 16.69 8.25
CA PRO A 200 5.32 17.89 7.48
C PRO A 200 4.40 17.53 6.31
N SER A 201 3.51 18.46 5.95
CA SER A 201 2.75 18.36 4.72
C SER A 201 3.67 18.43 3.50
N LEU A 202 3.19 18.00 2.33
CA LEU A 202 3.98 18.11 1.09
C LEU A 202 4.41 19.56 0.83
N ILE A 203 3.51 20.51 1.06
CA ILE A 203 3.81 21.94 0.93
C ILE A 203 4.94 22.40 1.85
N GLU A 204 4.87 22.02 3.12
CA GLU A 204 5.88 22.38 4.11
C GLU A 204 7.24 21.82 3.73
N GLY A 205 7.32 20.53 3.41
CA GLY A 205 8.57 19.89 3.00
C GLY A 205 9.16 20.49 1.72
N LEU A 206 8.34 20.71 0.69
CA LEU A 206 8.81 21.30 -0.55
C LEU A 206 9.26 22.76 -0.36
N LYS A 207 8.55 23.57 0.43
CA LYS A 207 9.00 24.94 0.75
C LYS A 207 10.36 24.95 1.43
N GLU A 208 10.55 24.07 2.42
CA GLU A 208 11.84 23.97 3.12
C GLU A 208 12.98 23.57 2.17
N MET A 209 12.76 22.57 1.32
CA MET A 209 13.78 22.07 0.39
C MET A 209 14.15 23.06 -0.70
N THR A 210 13.25 23.97 -1.06
CA THR A 210 13.43 24.90 -2.19
C THR A 210 13.79 26.32 -1.78
N VAL A 211 14.06 26.57 -0.50
CA VAL A 211 14.46 27.91 -0.01
C VAL A 211 15.59 28.49 -0.86
N GLY A 212 15.38 29.70 -1.38
CA GLY A 212 16.35 30.41 -2.21
C GLY A 212 16.57 29.87 -3.62
N LYS A 213 15.81 28.84 -4.05
CA LYS A 213 15.98 28.22 -5.37
C LYS A 213 14.70 28.25 -6.22
N ALA A 214 13.55 27.95 -5.63
CA ALA A 214 12.25 27.97 -6.32
C ALA A 214 11.16 28.52 -5.40
N THR A 215 10.08 29.00 -6.00
CA THR A 215 8.88 29.46 -5.28
C THR A 215 7.85 28.35 -5.31
N ILE A 216 7.34 27.98 -4.14
CA ILE A 216 6.22 27.04 -4.02
C ILE A 216 4.94 27.83 -3.78
N SER A 217 4.01 27.79 -4.74
CA SER A 217 2.66 28.31 -4.61
C SER A 217 1.67 27.17 -4.35
N TYR A 218 0.56 27.47 -3.69
CA TYR A 218 -0.42 26.46 -3.27
C TYR A 218 -1.85 26.92 -3.55
N ALA A 219 -2.69 25.95 -3.92
CA ALA A 219 -4.13 26.04 -3.86
C ALA A 219 -4.72 24.65 -3.55
N LYS A 220 -5.79 24.59 -2.74
CA LYS A 220 -6.45 23.34 -2.44
C LYS A 220 -7.12 22.72 -3.67
N GLY A 221 -7.76 23.53 -4.49
CA GLY A 221 -8.34 23.17 -5.78
C GLY A 221 -9.64 22.38 -5.72
N SER A 222 -9.80 21.49 -4.74
CA SER A 222 -11.02 20.74 -4.46
C SER A 222 -11.06 20.27 -3.01
N ASN A 223 -12.22 19.83 -2.55
CA ASN A 223 -12.31 18.97 -1.38
C ASN A 223 -11.87 17.52 -1.75
N LEU A 224 -11.80 16.63 -0.78
CA LEU A 224 -11.42 15.23 -1.01
C LEU A 224 -12.44 14.54 -1.93
N THR A 225 -13.74 14.75 -1.65
CA THR A 225 -14.87 14.30 -2.46
C THR A 225 -15.92 15.39 -2.58
N SER A 226 -16.85 15.28 -3.53
CA SER A 226 -18.02 16.19 -3.61
C SER A 226 -19.05 15.91 -2.51
N ASP A 227 -19.18 14.66 -2.06
CA ASP A 227 -20.11 14.22 -1.03
C ASP A 227 -19.50 14.39 0.37
N ALA A 228 -20.02 15.35 1.14
CA ALA A 228 -19.55 15.64 2.51
C ALA A 228 -19.74 14.46 3.48
N ALA A 229 -20.84 13.71 3.35
CA ALA A 229 -21.09 12.55 4.19
C ALA A 229 -20.16 11.39 3.88
N TYR A 230 -19.77 11.22 2.63
CA TYR A 230 -18.74 10.27 2.24
C TYR A 230 -17.37 10.72 2.78
N GLU A 231 -17.01 11.99 2.66
CA GLU A 231 -15.77 12.54 3.18
C GLU A 231 -15.66 12.36 4.70
N GLU A 232 -16.74 12.56 5.44
CA GLU A 232 -16.79 12.32 6.88
C GLU A 232 -16.48 10.84 7.21
N ARG A 233 -17.11 9.89 6.50
CA ARG A 233 -16.81 8.45 6.65
C ARG A 233 -15.38 8.09 6.26
N ALA A 234 -14.85 8.76 5.25
CA ALA A 234 -13.51 8.53 4.73
C ALA A 234 -12.39 9.21 5.53
N THR A 235 -12.72 9.85 6.65
CA THR A 235 -11.77 10.56 7.53
C THR A 235 -12.03 10.26 9.01
N LEU A 236 -12.61 9.09 9.32
CA LEU A 236 -12.82 8.63 10.70
C LEU A 236 -11.49 8.51 11.47
N PHE A 237 -11.57 8.26 12.76
CA PHE A 237 -10.44 8.17 13.70
C PHE A 237 -9.66 9.49 13.91
N GLY A 238 -10.34 10.64 13.74
CA GLY A 238 -9.77 11.94 14.05
C GLY A 238 -8.73 12.46 13.06
N ARG A 239 -8.60 11.82 11.90
CA ARG A 239 -7.71 12.24 10.82
C ARG A 239 -8.44 13.05 9.76
N SER A 240 -9.27 13.98 10.19
CA SER A 240 -10.01 14.87 9.29
C SER A 240 -9.06 15.67 8.40
N LEU A 241 -9.40 15.75 7.13
CA LEU A 241 -8.71 16.60 6.15
C LEU A 241 -9.31 18.01 6.10
N HIS A 242 -10.19 18.35 7.03
CA HIS A 242 -10.86 19.65 7.13
C HIS A 242 -11.46 20.11 5.80
N ARG A 243 -12.72 19.70 5.57
CA ARG A 243 -13.48 20.13 4.40
C ARG A 243 -13.52 21.65 4.33
N ASP A 244 -13.21 22.21 3.17
CA ASP A 244 -13.34 23.64 2.90
C ASP A 244 -14.82 23.98 2.67
N ALA A 245 -15.30 25.06 3.27
CA ALA A 245 -16.68 25.50 3.13
C ALA A 245 -16.98 26.20 1.79
N ARG A 246 -15.94 26.57 1.04
CA ARG A 246 -16.09 27.15 -0.30
C ARG A 246 -16.66 26.13 -1.27
N THR A 247 -17.34 26.62 -2.30
CA THR A 247 -17.85 25.76 -3.38
C THR A 247 -16.70 25.17 -4.20
N ASP A 248 -16.93 24.02 -4.83
CA ASP A 248 -15.94 23.38 -5.72
C ASP A 248 -15.52 24.35 -6.85
N ALA A 249 -16.45 25.18 -7.35
CA ALA A 249 -16.14 26.20 -8.37
C ALA A 249 -15.18 27.27 -7.85
N GLN A 250 -15.31 27.74 -6.62
CA GLN A 250 -14.42 28.72 -6.01
C GLN A 250 -13.02 28.13 -5.78
N LEU A 251 -12.93 26.90 -5.29
CA LEU A 251 -11.67 26.19 -5.10
C LEU A 251 -10.94 25.95 -6.43
N LEU A 252 -11.68 25.53 -7.45
CA LEU A 252 -11.14 25.32 -8.80
C LEU A 252 -10.62 26.63 -9.40
N GLN A 253 -11.38 27.73 -9.29
CA GLN A 253 -10.97 29.04 -9.84
C GLN A 253 -9.68 29.57 -9.18
N GLU A 254 -9.54 29.41 -7.86
CA GLU A 254 -8.29 29.72 -7.16
C GLU A 254 -7.13 28.88 -7.70
N ALA A 255 -7.33 27.56 -7.83
CA ALA A 255 -6.32 26.65 -8.35
C ALA A 255 -5.85 27.03 -9.76
N LEU A 256 -6.78 27.36 -10.65
CA LEU A 256 -6.45 27.79 -12.01
C LEU A 256 -5.68 29.11 -12.01
N THR A 257 -6.02 30.03 -11.12
CA THR A 257 -5.28 31.32 -10.95
C THR A 257 -3.83 31.08 -10.52
N VAL A 258 -3.62 30.13 -9.62
CA VAL A 258 -2.27 29.74 -9.15
C VAL A 258 -1.53 29.00 -10.27
N ALA A 259 -2.20 28.06 -10.94
CA ALA A 259 -1.63 27.25 -12.03
C ALA A 259 -1.13 28.09 -13.20
N GLN A 260 -1.88 29.13 -13.61
CA GLN A 260 -1.51 30.00 -14.71
C GLN A 260 -0.17 30.72 -14.49
N LYS A 261 0.18 31.02 -13.24
CA LYS A 261 1.43 31.68 -12.85
C LYS A 261 2.61 30.73 -12.68
N ALA A 262 2.36 29.43 -12.73
CA ALA A 262 3.36 28.41 -12.50
C ALA A 262 4.13 28.05 -13.79
N ASP A 263 5.35 27.55 -13.62
CA ASP A 263 6.13 26.90 -14.67
C ASP A 263 5.82 25.40 -14.78
N VAL A 264 5.43 24.78 -13.64
CA VAL A 264 5.03 23.38 -13.53
C VAL A 264 4.02 23.22 -12.40
N ILE A 265 3.12 22.25 -12.57
CA ILE A 265 2.10 21.91 -11.60
C ILE A 265 2.40 20.52 -10.99
N VAL A 266 2.43 20.45 -9.68
CA VAL A 266 2.44 19.21 -8.90
C VAL A 266 1.05 19.00 -8.33
N ALA A 267 0.29 18.08 -8.92
CA ALA A 267 -1.08 17.76 -8.51
C ALA A 267 -1.07 16.66 -7.44
N ALA A 268 -1.32 17.01 -6.18
CA ALA A 268 -1.34 16.07 -5.04
C ALA A 268 -2.76 15.54 -4.83
N LEU A 269 -3.06 14.41 -5.44
CA LEU A 269 -4.40 13.84 -5.55
C LEU A 269 -4.43 12.36 -5.16
N GLY A 270 -5.63 11.83 -5.00
CA GLY A 270 -5.87 10.41 -4.74
C GLY A 270 -6.77 10.15 -3.55
N GLU A 271 -6.40 9.17 -2.73
CA GLU A 271 -7.13 8.78 -1.54
C GLU A 271 -6.58 9.45 -0.27
N SER A 272 -7.46 9.71 0.70
CA SER A 272 -7.00 9.89 2.08
C SER A 272 -6.50 8.57 2.65
N SER A 273 -5.67 8.63 3.69
CA SER A 273 -5.19 7.43 4.38
C SER A 273 -6.33 6.53 4.84
N GLU A 274 -7.40 7.10 5.36
CA GLU A 274 -8.56 6.35 5.87
C GLU A 274 -9.42 5.73 4.76
N MET A 275 -9.36 6.20 3.52
CA MET A 275 -10.01 5.54 2.38
C MET A 275 -9.43 4.16 2.07
N SER A 276 -8.20 3.88 2.50
CA SER A 276 -7.49 2.63 2.29
C SER A 276 -7.24 1.87 3.59
N GLY A 277 -7.85 2.30 4.68
CA GLY A 277 -7.71 1.73 6.00
C GLY A 277 -8.55 0.48 6.23
N GLU A 278 -8.53 0.03 7.46
CA GLU A 278 -9.38 -1.04 7.93
C GLU A 278 -10.84 -0.68 7.75
N SER A 279 -11.66 -1.65 7.35
CA SER A 279 -13.10 -1.45 7.11
C SER A 279 -13.42 -0.37 6.05
N SER A 280 -12.52 -0.12 5.12
CA SER A 280 -12.61 0.95 4.12
C SER A 280 -12.67 0.41 2.70
N SER A 281 -13.55 -0.56 2.44
CA SER A 281 -13.78 -1.10 1.10
C SER A 281 -14.45 -0.07 0.20
N ARG A 282 -14.03 -0.03 -1.07
CA ARG A 282 -14.59 0.87 -2.09
C ARG A 282 -15.08 0.08 -3.29
N THR A 283 -16.24 0.47 -3.83
CA THR A 283 -16.79 -0.12 -5.07
C THR A 283 -16.27 0.56 -6.34
N SER A 284 -15.88 1.84 -6.25
CA SER A 284 -15.20 2.57 -7.33
C SER A 284 -13.73 2.74 -6.95
N LEU A 285 -12.84 2.34 -7.83
CA LEU A 285 -11.39 2.48 -7.67
C LEU A 285 -10.82 3.69 -8.43
N ASN A 286 -11.65 4.62 -8.85
CA ASN A 286 -11.20 5.87 -9.46
C ASN A 286 -10.66 6.85 -8.40
N ILE A 287 -9.81 7.77 -8.81
CA ILE A 287 -9.58 9.02 -8.08
C ILE A 287 -10.96 9.70 -7.93
N PRO A 288 -11.29 10.28 -6.76
CA PRO A 288 -12.59 10.93 -6.57
C PRO A 288 -12.91 11.95 -7.66
N ASP A 289 -14.17 11.98 -8.14
CA ASP A 289 -14.56 12.72 -9.34
C ASP A 289 -14.24 14.23 -9.29
N VAL A 290 -14.39 14.86 -8.12
CA VAL A 290 -14.06 16.29 -7.96
C VAL A 290 -12.57 16.54 -8.16
N GLN A 291 -11.70 15.63 -7.75
CA GLN A 291 -10.26 15.71 -7.96
C GLN A 291 -9.89 15.42 -9.43
N ARG A 292 -10.59 14.47 -10.08
CA ARG A 292 -10.41 14.22 -11.53
C ARG A 292 -10.85 15.42 -12.36
N THR A 293 -11.92 16.11 -11.95
CA THR A 293 -12.35 17.36 -12.57
C THR A 293 -11.28 18.43 -12.45
N LEU A 294 -10.71 18.62 -11.25
CA LEU A 294 -9.58 19.52 -11.02
C LEU A 294 -8.39 19.17 -11.94
N LEU A 295 -7.99 17.90 -11.99
CA LEU A 295 -6.88 17.45 -12.84
C LEU A 295 -7.09 17.74 -14.31
N LYS A 296 -8.32 17.51 -14.81
CA LYS A 296 -8.70 17.84 -16.20
C LYS A 296 -8.57 19.33 -16.50
N GLU A 297 -9.00 20.19 -15.59
CA GLU A 297 -8.89 21.63 -15.79
C GLU A 297 -7.44 22.14 -15.66
N LEU A 298 -6.63 21.53 -14.78
CA LEU A 298 -5.19 21.84 -14.68
C LEU A 298 -4.46 21.49 -15.99
N LEU A 299 -4.76 20.36 -16.62
CA LEU A 299 -4.16 20.00 -17.91
C LEU A 299 -4.49 20.99 -19.02
N LYS A 300 -5.68 21.61 -19.02
CA LYS A 300 -6.07 22.63 -20.01
C LYS A 300 -5.26 23.91 -19.92
N THR A 301 -4.52 24.14 -18.82
CA THR A 301 -3.65 25.31 -18.68
C THR A 301 -2.43 25.27 -19.60
N GLY A 302 -2.14 24.13 -20.23
CA GLY A 302 -0.96 23.92 -21.06
C GLY A 302 0.36 23.82 -20.24
N LYS A 303 0.30 23.85 -18.93
CA LYS A 303 1.49 23.70 -18.09
C LYS A 303 1.83 22.22 -17.91
N PRO A 304 3.10 21.84 -17.78
CA PRO A 304 3.48 20.50 -17.40
C PRO A 304 2.86 20.12 -16.05
N VAL A 305 2.18 18.95 -15.99
CA VAL A 305 1.54 18.44 -14.78
C VAL A 305 2.20 17.15 -14.34
N VAL A 306 2.58 17.08 -13.08
CA VAL A 306 3.01 15.86 -12.39
C VAL A 306 1.92 15.44 -11.43
N LEU A 307 1.32 14.29 -11.62
CA LEU A 307 0.41 13.69 -10.65
C LEU A 307 1.21 12.99 -9.57
N VAL A 308 1.20 13.53 -8.35
CA VAL A 308 1.66 12.86 -7.13
C VAL A 308 0.44 12.15 -6.53
N LEU A 309 0.40 10.83 -6.73
CA LEU A 309 -0.75 9.99 -6.40
C LEU A 309 -0.61 9.40 -5.02
N PHE A 310 -1.52 9.76 -4.12
CA PHE A 310 -1.66 9.14 -2.82
C PHE A 310 -2.71 8.03 -2.89
N THR A 311 -2.37 6.83 -2.49
CA THR A 311 -3.29 5.70 -2.41
C THR A 311 -2.71 4.56 -1.59
N GLY A 312 -3.55 3.76 -0.96
CA GLY A 312 -3.14 2.51 -0.29
C GLY A 312 -3.56 1.25 -1.06
N ARG A 313 -4.08 1.41 -2.28
CA ARG A 313 -4.55 0.32 -3.14
C ARG A 313 -4.32 0.62 -4.62
N PRO A 314 -4.39 -0.38 -5.51
CA PRO A 314 -4.46 -0.14 -6.95
C PRO A 314 -5.72 0.65 -7.32
N LEU A 315 -5.54 1.75 -8.05
CA LEU A 315 -6.64 2.53 -8.61
C LEU A 315 -6.78 2.27 -10.11
N THR A 316 -7.97 2.54 -10.65
CA THR A 316 -8.20 2.54 -12.10
C THR A 316 -7.79 3.89 -12.67
N LEU A 317 -6.67 3.94 -13.35
CA LEU A 317 -6.00 5.18 -13.81
C LEU A 317 -5.93 5.28 -15.34
N GLU A 318 -6.83 4.62 -16.07
CA GLU A 318 -6.76 4.56 -17.53
C GLU A 318 -6.79 5.95 -18.16
N TRP A 319 -7.69 6.82 -17.68
CA TRP A 319 -7.75 8.19 -18.17
C TRP A 319 -6.50 9.00 -17.79
N GLU A 320 -6.03 8.88 -16.57
CA GLU A 320 -4.83 9.56 -16.06
C GLU A 320 -3.58 9.11 -16.84
N GLN A 321 -3.46 7.80 -17.10
CA GLN A 321 -2.38 7.24 -17.93
C GLN A 321 -2.39 7.81 -19.35
N ALA A 322 -3.55 8.00 -19.94
CA ALA A 322 -3.66 8.53 -21.29
C ALA A 322 -3.30 10.03 -21.41
N HIS A 323 -3.57 10.83 -20.36
CA HIS A 323 -3.55 12.29 -20.48
C HIS A 323 -2.49 13.00 -19.63
N VAL A 324 -2.08 12.42 -18.50
CA VAL A 324 -1.09 13.05 -17.60
C VAL A 324 0.31 12.66 -18.03
N PRO A 325 1.23 13.62 -18.25
CA PRO A 325 2.57 13.30 -18.74
C PRO A 325 3.46 12.61 -17.71
N ALA A 326 3.29 12.85 -16.41
CA ALA A 326 4.06 12.19 -15.36
C ALA A 326 3.19 11.81 -14.17
N ILE A 327 3.32 10.55 -13.71
CA ILE A 327 2.57 9.98 -12.59
C ILE A 327 3.55 9.31 -11.64
N LEU A 328 3.63 9.83 -10.42
CA LEU A 328 4.42 9.28 -9.32
C LEU A 328 3.48 8.78 -8.22
N ASN A 329 3.41 7.49 -8.02
CA ASN A 329 2.65 6.88 -6.94
C ASN A 329 3.48 6.87 -5.66
N VAL A 330 3.01 7.56 -4.63
CA VAL A 330 3.76 7.80 -3.39
C VAL A 330 3.19 7.06 -2.18
N TRP A 331 2.14 6.31 -2.36
CA TRP A 331 1.45 5.59 -1.27
C TRP A 331 1.16 6.53 -0.08
N PHE A 332 1.51 6.09 1.14
CA PHE A 332 1.59 6.89 2.37
C PHE A 332 2.98 6.67 2.96
N GLY A 333 3.90 7.59 2.67
CA GLY A 333 5.35 7.41 2.89
C GLY A 333 5.84 7.65 4.33
N GLY A 334 4.93 7.85 5.31
CA GLY A 334 5.34 8.04 6.71
C GLY A 334 5.76 9.48 7.04
N SER A 335 6.41 9.63 8.18
CA SER A 335 6.78 10.94 8.75
C SER A 335 7.69 11.78 7.85
N GLU A 336 8.50 11.14 7.02
CA GLU A 336 9.47 11.81 6.14
C GLU A 336 9.00 11.84 4.67
N ALA A 337 7.72 11.49 4.41
CA ALA A 337 7.17 11.39 3.06
C ALA A 337 7.34 12.67 2.24
N ALA A 338 7.09 13.84 2.83
CA ALA A 338 7.19 15.11 2.12
C ALA A 338 8.58 15.36 1.55
N TYR A 339 9.61 15.08 2.33
CA TYR A 339 11.01 15.20 1.89
C TYR A 339 11.37 14.12 0.87
N ALA A 340 10.93 12.89 1.07
CA ALA A 340 11.17 11.79 0.12
C ALA A 340 10.51 12.05 -1.24
N ILE A 341 9.29 12.61 -1.25
CA ILE A 341 8.61 13.03 -2.49
C ILE A 341 9.43 14.12 -3.19
N GLY A 342 9.89 15.12 -2.43
CA GLY A 342 10.77 16.15 -2.95
C GLY A 342 12.07 15.61 -3.54
N ASP A 343 12.71 14.64 -2.87
CA ASP A 343 13.93 13.99 -3.37
C ASP A 343 13.71 13.30 -4.72
N VAL A 344 12.58 12.60 -4.88
CA VAL A 344 12.23 11.97 -6.15
C VAL A 344 11.87 13.05 -7.19
N LEU A 345 11.00 14.00 -6.86
CA LEU A 345 10.58 15.06 -7.78
C LEU A 345 11.76 15.83 -8.36
N PHE A 346 12.79 16.14 -7.54
CA PHE A 346 13.97 16.90 -7.95
C PHE A 346 15.17 16.03 -8.36
N GLY A 347 15.02 14.70 -8.33
CA GLY A 347 16.02 13.77 -8.81
C GLY A 347 17.21 13.52 -7.89
N ALA A 348 17.11 13.86 -6.60
CA ALA A 348 18.07 13.45 -5.58
C ALA A 348 18.00 11.93 -5.32
N ILE A 349 16.80 11.36 -5.43
CA ILE A 349 16.56 9.91 -5.47
C ILE A 349 16.07 9.56 -6.87
N ASN A 350 16.71 8.58 -7.50
CA ASN A 350 16.22 7.96 -8.72
C ASN A 350 15.20 6.89 -8.33
N PRO A 351 13.93 6.97 -8.79
CA PRO A 351 12.91 5.99 -8.42
C PRO A 351 13.30 4.59 -8.86
N SER A 352 13.15 3.64 -7.94
CA SER A 352 13.45 2.22 -8.14
C SER A 352 12.34 1.29 -7.67
N GLY A 353 11.32 1.82 -7.02
CA GLY A 353 10.18 1.07 -6.52
C GLY A 353 9.43 0.35 -7.64
N LYS A 354 8.93 -0.84 -7.33
CA LYS A 354 8.10 -1.65 -8.24
C LYS A 354 6.76 -1.93 -7.59
N LEU A 355 5.70 -2.00 -8.40
CA LEU A 355 4.36 -2.33 -7.93
C LEU A 355 4.33 -3.73 -7.33
N THR A 356 3.77 -3.82 -6.14
CA THR A 356 3.54 -5.09 -5.43
C THR A 356 2.13 -5.65 -5.65
N MET A 357 1.33 -4.97 -6.45
CA MET A 357 -0.01 -5.39 -6.88
C MET A 357 -0.26 -4.92 -8.32
N THR A 358 -1.09 -5.68 -9.03
CA THR A 358 -1.53 -5.34 -10.39
C THR A 358 -2.55 -4.20 -10.35
N PHE A 359 -2.37 -3.18 -11.18
CA PHE A 359 -3.34 -2.08 -11.35
C PHE A 359 -4.26 -2.39 -12.53
N PRO A 360 -5.57 -2.52 -12.32
CA PRO A 360 -6.52 -2.80 -13.40
C PRO A 360 -6.81 -1.56 -14.24
N LYS A 361 -7.24 -1.74 -15.48
CA LYS A 361 -7.85 -0.68 -16.30
C LYS A 361 -9.24 -0.36 -15.79
N ASN A 362 -9.99 -1.40 -15.43
CA ASN A 362 -11.38 -1.31 -15.03
C ASN A 362 -11.66 -2.21 -13.81
N VAL A 363 -12.55 -1.79 -12.93
CA VAL A 363 -12.94 -2.56 -11.74
C VAL A 363 -13.53 -3.93 -12.10
N GLY A 364 -14.14 -4.06 -13.28
CA GLY A 364 -14.69 -5.33 -13.78
C GLY A 364 -13.65 -6.40 -14.12
N GLN A 365 -12.36 -6.04 -14.20
CA GLN A 365 -11.28 -7.01 -14.40
C GLN A 365 -10.88 -7.76 -13.11
N ILE A 366 -11.31 -7.28 -11.94
CA ILE A 366 -10.90 -7.85 -10.64
C ILE A 366 -11.68 -9.14 -10.37
N PRO A 367 -10.97 -10.21 -9.90
CA PRO A 367 -9.56 -10.27 -9.49
C PRO A 367 -8.60 -10.35 -10.69
N LEU A 368 -7.53 -9.56 -10.64
CA LEU A 368 -6.51 -9.51 -11.69
C LEU A 368 -5.12 -9.59 -11.05
N TYR A 369 -4.43 -10.71 -11.26
CA TYR A 369 -3.12 -10.98 -10.68
C TYR A 369 -2.22 -11.69 -11.70
N TYR A 370 -0.90 -11.46 -11.59
CA TYR A 370 0.08 -11.99 -12.55
C TYR A 370 0.14 -13.53 -12.59
N ALA A 371 -0.15 -14.19 -11.47
CA ALA A 371 -0.08 -15.63 -11.32
C ALA A 371 -1.37 -16.36 -11.73
N HIS A 372 -2.19 -15.78 -12.61
CA HIS A 372 -3.41 -16.42 -13.06
C HIS A 372 -3.13 -17.71 -13.85
N LYS A 373 -3.95 -18.72 -13.63
CA LYS A 373 -3.83 -20.01 -14.32
C LYS A 373 -4.49 -19.96 -15.70
N ASN A 374 -4.01 -20.81 -16.59
CA ASN A 374 -4.68 -21.00 -17.88
C ASN A 374 -6.11 -21.48 -17.68
N THR A 375 -7.02 -20.95 -18.48
CA THR A 375 -8.40 -21.45 -18.58
C THR A 375 -8.49 -22.52 -19.66
N GLY A 376 -9.62 -23.23 -19.76
CA GLY A 376 -9.85 -24.21 -20.84
C GLY A 376 -9.95 -23.59 -22.24
N ARG A 377 -10.20 -22.27 -22.30
CA ARG A 377 -10.29 -21.52 -23.57
C ARG A 377 -9.57 -20.17 -23.46
N PRO A 378 -8.25 -20.18 -23.34
CA PRO A 378 -7.48 -18.95 -23.22
C PRO A 378 -7.59 -18.17 -24.55
N LEU A 379 -7.47 -16.85 -24.45
CA LEU A 379 -7.32 -15.96 -25.60
C LEU A 379 -5.97 -16.28 -26.28
N HIS A 380 -5.94 -16.31 -27.60
CA HIS A 380 -4.69 -16.50 -28.33
C HIS A 380 -3.79 -15.26 -28.23
N GLU A 381 -2.50 -15.50 -28.24
CA GLU A 381 -1.51 -14.43 -28.18
C GLU A 381 -1.70 -13.40 -29.30
N GLY A 382 -1.61 -12.12 -28.98
CA GLY A 382 -1.81 -11.02 -29.91
C GLY A 382 -3.26 -10.72 -30.29
N LYS A 383 -4.24 -11.43 -29.72
CA LYS A 383 -5.66 -11.15 -29.92
C LYS A 383 -6.19 -10.32 -28.78
N TRP A 384 -7.07 -9.38 -29.11
CA TRP A 384 -7.81 -8.59 -28.15
C TRP A 384 -9.13 -9.26 -27.77
N PHE A 385 -9.80 -9.86 -28.71
CA PHE A 385 -11.09 -10.51 -28.55
C PHE A 385 -11.23 -11.72 -29.48
N GLU A 386 -11.81 -12.80 -28.97
CA GLU A 386 -12.25 -13.95 -29.76
C GLU A 386 -13.52 -14.53 -29.13
N LYS A 387 -14.50 -14.86 -29.99
CA LYS A 387 -15.75 -15.49 -29.53
C LYS A 387 -15.45 -16.83 -28.86
N PHE A 388 -16.11 -17.12 -27.73
CA PHE A 388 -15.96 -18.34 -26.94
C PHE A 388 -14.61 -18.49 -26.22
N ARG A 389 -13.84 -17.42 -26.07
CA ARG A 389 -12.60 -17.37 -25.29
C ARG A 389 -12.80 -16.60 -23.98
N SER A 390 -11.85 -16.72 -23.06
CA SER A 390 -11.84 -15.97 -21.81
C SER A 390 -11.35 -14.55 -22.07
N ASN A 391 -12.27 -13.65 -22.35
CA ASN A 391 -12.02 -12.22 -22.61
C ASN A 391 -13.27 -11.37 -22.30
N TYR A 392 -13.06 -10.07 -22.21
CA TYR A 392 -14.12 -9.08 -22.03
C TYR A 392 -14.57 -8.54 -23.39
N LEU A 393 -15.73 -7.84 -23.44
CA LEU A 393 -16.25 -7.19 -24.64
C LEU A 393 -15.69 -5.78 -24.84
N ASP A 394 -15.32 -5.12 -23.75
CA ASP A 394 -15.11 -3.67 -23.67
C ASP A 394 -13.73 -3.28 -23.16
N VAL A 395 -12.94 -4.22 -22.66
CA VAL A 395 -11.56 -4.04 -22.21
C VAL A 395 -10.75 -5.29 -22.56
N ASP A 396 -9.46 -5.15 -22.84
CA ASP A 396 -8.57 -6.29 -23.04
C ASP A 396 -8.22 -6.99 -21.70
N ASN A 397 -7.57 -8.14 -21.78
CA ASN A 397 -7.18 -8.90 -20.59
C ASN A 397 -5.96 -8.32 -19.87
N GLU A 398 -5.25 -7.39 -20.49
CA GLU A 398 -4.02 -6.85 -19.92
C GLU A 398 -4.29 -5.83 -18.81
N PRO A 399 -3.49 -5.80 -17.76
CA PRO A 399 -3.59 -4.78 -16.74
C PRO A 399 -3.17 -3.40 -17.28
N LEU A 400 -3.53 -2.34 -16.55
CA LEU A 400 -2.97 -1.02 -16.83
C LEU A 400 -1.48 -0.97 -16.47
N TYR A 401 -1.15 -1.44 -15.27
CA TYR A 401 0.23 -1.66 -14.82
C TYR A 401 0.35 -3.03 -14.18
N PRO A 402 1.22 -3.92 -14.69
CA PRO A 402 1.39 -5.24 -14.11
C PRO A 402 2.12 -5.19 -12.76
N PHE A 403 1.98 -6.25 -11.96
CA PHE A 403 2.86 -6.51 -10.83
C PHE A 403 4.34 -6.37 -11.26
N GLY A 404 5.15 -5.78 -10.41
CA GLY A 404 6.57 -5.57 -10.71
C GLY A 404 6.88 -4.37 -11.61
N TYR A 405 5.87 -3.63 -12.09
CA TYR A 405 6.07 -2.45 -12.92
C TYR A 405 6.59 -1.25 -12.10
N GLY A 406 7.46 -0.48 -12.72
CA GLY A 406 7.98 0.79 -12.21
C GLY A 406 9.11 1.30 -13.09
N LEU A 407 9.08 2.60 -13.40
CA LEU A 407 10.07 3.29 -14.22
C LEU A 407 11.20 3.86 -13.36
N SER A 408 12.28 4.25 -14.02
CA SER A 408 13.43 4.92 -13.42
C SER A 408 13.79 6.16 -14.26
N TYR A 409 14.60 7.07 -13.72
CA TYR A 409 15.20 8.18 -14.46
C TYR A 409 16.41 7.74 -15.30
N THR A 410 16.78 6.47 -15.21
CA THR A 410 17.77 5.83 -16.08
C THR A 410 17.16 4.65 -16.81
N THR A 411 17.92 4.04 -17.72
CA THR A 411 17.49 2.88 -18.47
C THR A 411 18.39 1.70 -18.19
N PHE A 412 17.79 0.49 -18.11
CA PHE A 412 18.51 -0.74 -17.91
C PHE A 412 18.29 -1.67 -19.11
N ASN A 413 19.35 -2.32 -19.54
CA ASN A 413 19.30 -3.37 -20.56
C ASN A 413 19.55 -4.72 -19.89
N TYR A 414 18.65 -5.67 -20.14
CA TYR A 414 18.78 -7.06 -19.73
C TYR A 414 19.37 -7.84 -20.89
N GLY A 415 20.50 -8.49 -20.67
CA GLY A 415 21.06 -9.46 -21.60
C GLY A 415 20.25 -10.75 -21.62
N ASP A 416 20.70 -11.71 -22.45
CA ASP A 416 20.03 -13.01 -22.53
C ASP A 416 20.17 -13.81 -21.24
N ILE A 417 19.09 -14.51 -20.88
CA ILE A 417 19.12 -15.44 -19.74
C ILE A 417 19.91 -16.68 -20.13
N THR A 418 20.90 -17.04 -19.33
CA THR A 418 21.65 -18.27 -19.47
C THR A 418 21.38 -19.20 -18.31
N LEU A 419 21.18 -20.48 -18.62
CA LEU A 419 20.94 -21.52 -17.63
C LEU A 419 22.16 -22.44 -17.55
N ASP A 420 22.54 -22.88 -16.35
CA ASP A 420 23.65 -23.83 -16.17
C ASP A 420 23.30 -25.23 -16.68
N ARG A 421 22.03 -25.55 -16.84
CA ARG A 421 21.49 -26.81 -17.39
C ARG A 421 20.07 -26.60 -17.98
N THR A 422 19.67 -27.46 -18.86
CA THR A 422 18.35 -27.44 -19.54
C THR A 422 17.33 -28.34 -18.89
N SER A 423 17.73 -29.18 -17.94
CA SER A 423 16.85 -30.05 -17.17
C SER A 423 17.40 -30.28 -15.78
N MET A 424 16.53 -30.54 -14.82
CA MET A 424 16.90 -30.86 -13.46
C MET A 424 15.92 -31.86 -12.86
N PRO A 425 16.33 -32.69 -11.89
CA PRO A 425 15.40 -33.55 -11.13
C PRO A 425 14.50 -32.68 -10.21
N MET A 426 13.40 -33.27 -9.73
CA MET A 426 12.42 -32.57 -8.91
C MET A 426 12.99 -31.97 -7.60
N ASP A 427 14.00 -32.62 -7.04
CA ASP A 427 14.73 -32.21 -5.84
C ASP A 427 16.03 -31.46 -6.16
N GLY A 428 16.25 -31.12 -7.43
CA GLY A 428 17.43 -30.43 -7.90
C GLY A 428 17.33 -28.92 -7.82
N SER A 429 18.43 -28.27 -8.23
CA SER A 429 18.52 -26.82 -8.40
C SER A 429 19.09 -26.47 -9.78
N LEU A 430 18.72 -25.29 -10.26
CA LEU A 430 19.16 -24.73 -11.52
C LEU A 430 19.58 -23.28 -11.28
N THR A 431 20.65 -22.85 -11.94
CA THR A 431 21.11 -21.46 -11.85
C THR A 431 20.78 -20.72 -13.14
N ALA A 432 19.97 -19.67 -13.02
CA ALA A 432 19.72 -18.70 -14.08
C ALA A 432 20.62 -17.47 -13.88
N LYS A 433 21.25 -16.99 -14.95
CA LYS A 433 22.10 -15.80 -14.94
C LYS A 433 21.65 -14.83 -16.02
N VAL A 434 21.67 -13.54 -15.67
CA VAL A 434 21.42 -12.44 -16.62
C VAL A 434 22.43 -11.33 -16.36
N ILE A 435 22.84 -10.62 -17.40
CA ILE A 435 23.68 -9.42 -17.29
C ILE A 435 22.76 -8.22 -17.31
N LEU A 436 22.83 -7.39 -16.27
CA LEU A 436 22.11 -6.13 -16.20
C LEU A 436 23.09 -4.99 -16.44
N THR A 437 22.78 -4.12 -17.41
CA THR A 437 23.61 -2.97 -17.75
C THR A 437 22.78 -1.69 -17.62
N ASN A 438 23.27 -0.72 -16.85
CA ASN A 438 22.70 0.63 -16.85
C ASN A 438 23.17 1.34 -18.14
N THR A 439 22.24 1.67 -19.02
CA THR A 439 22.50 2.31 -20.32
C THR A 439 22.18 3.80 -20.34
N GLY A 440 21.65 4.34 -19.23
CA GLY A 440 21.34 5.75 -19.10
C GLY A 440 22.50 6.54 -18.49
N SER A 441 22.24 7.83 -18.23
CA SER A 441 23.26 8.79 -17.74
C SER A 441 23.23 9.00 -16.23
N ARG A 442 22.39 8.30 -15.48
CA ARG A 442 22.23 8.42 -14.03
C ARG A 442 22.46 7.08 -13.35
N ASP A 443 23.03 7.12 -12.17
CA ASP A 443 23.05 5.94 -11.29
C ASP A 443 21.62 5.57 -10.90
N GLY A 444 21.37 4.27 -10.78
CA GLY A 444 20.05 3.74 -10.42
C GLY A 444 20.13 2.33 -9.88
N ALA A 445 19.10 1.97 -9.15
CA ALA A 445 18.86 0.61 -8.68
C ALA A 445 17.75 -0.04 -9.51
N GLU A 446 17.85 -1.34 -9.75
CA GLU A 446 16.84 -2.13 -10.44
C GLU A 446 16.49 -3.37 -9.63
N VAL A 447 15.20 -3.68 -9.55
CA VAL A 447 14.72 -4.92 -8.94
C VAL A 447 14.59 -5.97 -10.02
N VAL A 448 15.58 -6.85 -10.10
CA VAL A 448 15.58 -7.96 -11.06
C VAL A 448 14.57 -9.02 -10.59
N GLN A 449 13.58 -9.30 -11.44
CA GLN A 449 12.49 -10.23 -11.14
C GLN A 449 12.61 -11.45 -12.05
N LEU A 450 12.55 -12.65 -11.46
CA LEU A 450 12.55 -13.92 -12.20
C LEU A 450 11.16 -14.53 -12.15
N TYR A 451 10.56 -14.74 -13.31
CA TYR A 451 9.26 -15.38 -13.45
C TYR A 451 9.40 -16.76 -14.07
N ILE A 452 8.67 -17.72 -13.52
CA ILE A 452 8.59 -19.09 -14.04
C ILE A 452 7.17 -19.33 -14.55
N ARG A 453 7.04 -19.84 -15.77
CA ARG A 453 5.76 -20.24 -16.32
C ARG A 453 5.75 -21.75 -16.55
N ASP A 454 4.88 -22.46 -15.83
CA ASP A 454 4.56 -23.84 -16.11
C ASP A 454 3.56 -23.90 -17.27
N LYS A 455 4.01 -24.37 -18.43
CA LYS A 455 3.19 -24.44 -19.64
C LYS A 455 2.18 -25.60 -19.63
N VAL A 456 2.38 -26.57 -18.74
CA VAL A 456 1.61 -27.82 -18.68
C VAL A 456 0.73 -27.89 -17.44
N CYS A 457 0.72 -26.84 -16.63
CA CYS A 457 -0.01 -26.82 -15.40
C CYS A 457 -1.51 -27.02 -15.61
N LEU A 458 -1.90 -28.24 -15.38
CA LEU A 458 -3.28 -28.58 -15.10
C LEU A 458 -3.49 -28.48 -13.59
N LEU A 459 -4.69 -28.15 -13.18
CA LEU A 459 -5.08 -27.91 -11.78
C LEU A 459 -4.61 -28.98 -10.79
N TYR A 460 -4.28 -30.17 -11.28
CA TYR A 460 -3.90 -31.32 -10.47
C TYR A 460 -2.41 -31.68 -10.56
N THR A 461 -1.63 -31.02 -11.38
CA THR A 461 -0.24 -31.38 -11.62
C THR A 461 0.78 -30.40 -11.09
N SER A 462 0.37 -29.21 -10.70
CA SER A 462 1.23 -28.30 -9.97
C SER A 462 1.06 -28.53 -8.48
N PRO A 463 2.07 -29.04 -7.80
CA PRO A 463 1.95 -29.29 -6.37
C PRO A 463 2.03 -28.02 -5.55
N SER A 464 2.20 -26.95 -6.15
CA SER A 464 2.32 -25.78 -5.47
C SER A 464 2.04 -24.61 -6.18
N PRO A 465 1.29 -24.02 -5.64
CA PRO A 465 1.37 -22.66 -5.66
C PRO A 465 2.13 -22.00 -4.76
N ARG A 466 3.08 -21.85 -5.10
CA ARG A 466 3.63 -21.02 -4.23
C ARG A 466 4.26 -20.03 -4.94
N ASP A 467 3.84 -19.19 -4.76
CA ASP A 467 3.95 -17.92 -4.70
C ASP A 467 5.26 -17.29 -4.39
#